data_3c696a3c0246a15971f6a90c8e37dfea
#
_entry.id   3c696a3c0246a15971f6a90c8e37dfea
#
_cell.length_a   1.000
_cell.length_b   1.000
_cell.length_c   1.000
_cell.angle_alpha   90.00
_cell.angle_beta   90.00
_cell.angle_gamma   90.00
#
_symmetry.space_group_name_H-M   'P 1'
#
loop_
_entity.id
_entity.type
_entity.pdbx_description
1 polymer ?
#
loop_
_entity_poly.entity_id
_entity_poly.type
_entity_poly.pdbx_seq_one_letter_code
_entity_poly.pdbx_strand_id
1 'polypeptide(L)'
;SRGLGDVYKRQAYYTDGLLRLGYLLGDREMIAKAEEGIRYTLANASSTGVLGNKAIESMWPMCVYFRVLQAYYERTGDPAIPAALERHYMNFTQEQVEKWRNIVSIEGMLWTYGKTGNAKLLDICERAYNGGKFGDLTPAVAAGDERFVMHGVTCMEELKLPMLLYAYTGKRYYLDLALNAERKLTRDHMLPDGVPASAEALVGNGNVINSHETCDISDYTWTLEQFLLTTGEVRWADKIEKAVFNAGLGAVTKDFRSLQYFSSVNQVIATGRSNHNEFFHGSTWMAFRPTHETECCAGNVHRFMPNYVAHMWLRGKDGSIAAALYGPSAATFDLPNGRQCHIAQRTSYPFDGEIEFSFGLKERTDIPFLLRIPAWCRDCLLYTSDAADEE
;
A
#
# COMPACT_ATOMS: atom_id res chain seq x y z
N SER A 1 14.07 -24.83 8.72
CA SER A 1 14.26 -23.91 7.59
C SER A 1 13.15 -22.83 7.45
N ARG A 2 12.10 -22.79 8.32
CA ARG A 2 11.08 -21.72 8.32
C ARG A 2 11.64 -20.35 8.77
N GLY A 3 12.71 -20.31 9.57
CA GLY A 3 13.18 -19.08 10.21
C GLY A 3 13.86 -18.05 9.31
N LEU A 4 14.59 -18.42 8.28
CA LEU A 4 15.35 -17.46 7.46
C LEU A 4 14.48 -16.68 6.48
N GLY A 5 13.47 -17.31 5.85
CA GLY A 5 12.55 -16.63 4.95
C GLY A 5 11.72 -15.52 5.63
N ASP A 6 11.28 -15.76 6.86
CA ASP A 6 10.48 -14.80 7.62
C ASP A 6 11.32 -13.61 8.14
N VAL A 7 12.59 -13.82 8.49
CA VAL A 7 13.51 -12.74 8.87
C VAL A 7 13.70 -11.75 7.73
N TYR A 8 13.89 -12.22 6.50
CA TYR A 8 14.08 -11.34 5.34
C TYR A 8 12.81 -10.56 4.96
N LYS A 9 11.63 -11.18 5.05
CA LYS A 9 10.36 -10.48 4.85
C LYS A 9 10.17 -9.36 5.87
N ARG A 10 10.40 -9.64 7.15
CA ARG A 10 10.27 -8.66 8.22
C ARG A 10 11.21 -7.47 8.06
N GLN A 11 12.44 -7.70 7.65
CA GLN A 11 13.39 -6.61 7.37
C GLN A 11 12.88 -5.70 6.25
N ALA A 12 12.33 -6.28 5.16
CA ALA A 12 11.76 -5.52 4.06
C ALA A 12 10.57 -4.66 4.52
N TYR A 13 9.60 -5.25 5.22
CA TYR A 13 8.44 -4.56 5.77
C TYR A 13 8.83 -3.47 6.76
N TYR A 14 9.71 -3.81 7.72
CA TYR A 14 10.18 -2.88 8.72
C TYR A 14 10.89 -1.68 8.10
N THR A 15 11.76 -1.91 7.11
CA THR A 15 12.52 -0.83 6.48
C THR A 15 11.61 0.09 5.66
N ASP A 16 10.56 -0.43 4.99
CA ASP A 16 9.58 0.37 4.26
C ASP A 16 8.84 1.33 5.20
N GLY A 17 8.24 0.82 6.26
CA GLY A 17 7.56 1.67 7.25
C GLY A 17 8.50 2.66 7.94
N LEU A 18 9.71 2.21 8.32
CA LEU A 18 10.70 3.06 8.98
C LEU A 18 11.14 4.25 8.10
N LEU A 19 11.45 4.00 6.83
CA LEU A 19 11.90 5.05 5.90
C LEU A 19 10.81 6.07 5.64
N ARG A 20 9.59 5.60 5.33
CA ARG A 20 8.45 6.49 5.07
C ARG A 20 8.09 7.32 6.29
N LEU A 21 8.01 6.70 7.47
CA LEU A 21 7.76 7.41 8.71
C LEU A 21 8.86 8.42 9.01
N GLY A 22 10.14 8.04 8.84
CA GLY A 22 11.28 8.93 9.00
C GLY A 22 11.18 10.17 8.09
N TYR A 23 10.84 9.99 6.83
CA TYR A 23 10.66 11.12 5.89
C TYR A 23 9.48 12.02 6.28
N LEU A 24 8.35 11.46 6.69
CA LEU A 24 7.16 12.21 7.11
C LEU A 24 7.41 13.03 8.37
N LEU A 25 8.16 12.49 9.33
CA LEU A 25 8.49 13.16 10.59
C LEU A 25 9.75 14.02 10.52
N GLY A 26 10.56 13.89 9.45
CA GLY A 26 11.89 14.48 9.39
C GLY A 26 12.88 13.87 10.38
N ASP A 27 12.64 12.63 10.81
CA ASP A 27 13.46 11.94 11.81
C ASP A 27 14.75 11.39 11.20
N ARG A 28 15.87 12.04 11.53
CA ARG A 28 17.18 11.71 10.97
C ARG A 28 17.71 10.34 11.37
N GLU A 29 17.37 9.85 12.55
CA GLU A 29 17.82 8.54 13.04
C GLU A 29 17.11 7.43 12.27
N MET A 30 15.79 7.51 12.12
CA MET A 30 15.01 6.57 11.32
C MET A 30 15.49 6.54 9.87
N ILE A 31 15.69 7.71 9.27
CA ILE A 31 16.19 7.83 7.90
C ILE A 31 17.57 7.19 7.75
N ALA A 32 18.51 7.55 8.61
CA ALA A 32 19.88 7.04 8.55
C ALA A 32 19.94 5.50 8.67
N LYS A 33 19.14 4.93 9.59
CA LYS A 33 19.03 3.48 9.79
C LYS A 33 18.48 2.77 8.54
N ALA A 34 17.44 3.32 7.90
CA ALA A 34 16.89 2.73 6.68
C ALA A 34 17.87 2.86 5.51
N GLU A 35 18.51 4.01 5.35
CA GLU A 35 19.51 4.26 4.29
C GLU A 35 20.77 3.39 4.44
N GLU A 36 21.17 3.01 5.67
CA GLU A 36 22.23 2.03 5.87
C GLU A 36 21.89 0.70 5.21
N GLY A 37 20.65 0.22 5.39
CA GLY A 37 20.16 -0.98 4.71
C GLY A 37 20.12 -0.85 3.18
N ILE A 38 19.76 0.33 2.66
CA ILE A 38 19.77 0.61 1.22
C ILE A 38 21.19 0.56 0.68
N ARG A 39 22.13 1.27 1.31
CA ARG A 39 23.55 1.25 0.91
C ARG A 39 24.13 -0.16 0.94
N TYR A 40 23.84 -0.91 2.00
CA TYR A 40 24.25 -2.31 2.11
C TYR A 40 23.71 -3.17 0.97
N THR A 41 22.41 -3.04 0.66
CA THR A 41 21.77 -3.82 -0.42
C THR A 41 22.39 -3.52 -1.79
N LEU A 42 22.64 -2.26 -2.09
CA LEU A 42 23.25 -1.84 -3.35
C LEU A 42 24.72 -2.30 -3.47
N ALA A 43 25.49 -2.17 -2.39
CA ALA A 43 26.90 -2.54 -2.35
C ALA A 43 27.11 -4.06 -2.41
N ASN A 44 26.14 -4.86 -1.96
CA ASN A 44 26.21 -6.32 -1.94
C ASN A 44 25.39 -7.00 -3.06
N ALA A 45 25.04 -6.26 -4.10
CA ALA A 45 24.45 -6.84 -5.29
C ALA A 45 25.36 -7.95 -5.85
N SER A 46 24.76 -8.96 -6.51
CA SER A 46 25.55 -10.00 -7.17
C SER A 46 26.43 -9.45 -8.28
N SER A 47 27.38 -10.24 -8.78
CA SER A 47 28.17 -9.87 -9.96
C SER A 47 27.31 -9.60 -11.20
N THR A 48 26.09 -10.17 -11.25
CA THR A 48 25.10 -9.91 -12.32
C THR A 48 24.11 -8.78 -11.97
N GLY A 49 24.15 -8.25 -10.74
CA GLY A 49 23.29 -7.14 -10.29
C GLY A 49 22.02 -7.59 -9.55
N VAL A 50 21.88 -8.87 -9.17
CA VAL A 50 20.76 -9.32 -8.35
C VAL A 50 20.90 -8.76 -6.94
N LEU A 51 19.88 -8.06 -6.46
CA LEU A 51 19.77 -7.50 -5.11
C LEU A 51 19.19 -8.55 -4.14
N GLY A 52 19.59 -8.44 -2.88
CA GLY A 52 19.08 -9.30 -1.81
C GLY A 52 19.78 -10.66 -1.71
N ASN A 53 19.18 -11.58 -0.94
CA ASN A 53 19.79 -12.88 -0.67
C ASN A 53 19.50 -13.89 -1.79
N LYS A 54 20.53 -14.32 -2.47
CA LYS A 54 20.47 -15.29 -3.58
C LYS A 54 20.04 -16.70 -3.16
N ALA A 55 20.15 -17.05 -1.89
CA ALA A 55 19.73 -18.35 -1.38
C ALA A 55 18.20 -18.50 -1.26
N ILE A 56 17.44 -17.41 -1.48
CA ILE A 56 15.99 -17.41 -1.39
C ILE A 56 15.40 -17.44 -2.79
N GLU A 57 14.70 -18.52 -3.13
CA GLU A 57 14.02 -18.66 -4.43
C GLU A 57 12.81 -17.72 -4.59
N SER A 58 12.21 -17.30 -3.48
CA SER A 58 11.05 -16.40 -3.49
C SER A 58 11.47 -14.96 -3.74
N MET A 59 10.86 -14.32 -4.72
CA MET A 59 11.03 -12.89 -4.99
C MET A 59 10.22 -12.00 -4.04
N TRP A 60 9.31 -12.56 -3.23
CA TRP A 60 8.42 -11.82 -2.34
C TRP A 60 9.11 -10.79 -1.43
N PRO A 61 10.23 -11.11 -0.75
CA PRO A 61 10.90 -10.11 0.08
C PRO A 61 11.38 -8.89 -0.71
N MET A 62 11.80 -9.09 -1.96
CA MET A 62 12.23 -7.99 -2.83
C MET A 62 11.07 -7.20 -3.40
N CYS A 63 9.88 -7.80 -3.56
CA CYS A 63 8.68 -7.05 -3.95
C CYS A 63 8.32 -5.97 -2.93
N VAL A 64 8.48 -6.26 -1.65
CA VAL A 64 8.28 -5.26 -0.59
C VAL A 64 9.48 -4.32 -0.47
N TYR A 65 10.71 -4.86 -0.52
CA TYR A 65 11.91 -4.05 -0.43
C TYR A 65 12.06 -3.06 -1.60
N PHE A 66 11.53 -3.41 -2.75
CA PHE A 66 11.41 -2.47 -3.87
C PHE A 66 10.77 -1.15 -3.44
N ARG A 67 9.72 -1.18 -2.60
CA ARG A 67 9.02 0.03 -2.12
C ARG A 67 9.90 0.92 -1.26
N VAL A 68 10.86 0.34 -0.55
CA VAL A 68 11.90 1.10 0.16
C VAL A 68 12.77 1.87 -0.84
N LEU A 69 13.23 1.19 -1.90
CA LEU A 69 14.05 1.80 -2.95
C LEU A 69 13.25 2.87 -3.72
N GLN A 70 11.98 2.61 -3.97
CA GLN A 70 11.07 3.58 -4.58
C GLN A 70 10.95 4.85 -3.73
N ALA A 71 10.64 4.71 -2.43
CA ALA A 71 10.51 5.84 -1.52
C ALA A 71 11.83 6.64 -1.40
N TYR A 72 12.96 5.95 -1.36
CA TYR A 72 14.27 6.59 -1.37
C TYR A 72 14.50 7.39 -2.65
N TYR A 73 14.21 6.81 -3.82
CA TYR A 73 14.33 7.50 -5.10
C TYR A 73 13.40 8.72 -5.19
N GLU A 74 12.15 8.60 -4.76
CA GLU A 74 11.18 9.69 -4.79
C GLU A 74 11.64 10.89 -3.95
N ARG A 75 12.39 10.63 -2.88
CA ARG A 75 12.95 11.67 -2.02
C ARG A 75 14.27 12.25 -2.53
N THR A 76 15.14 11.43 -3.11
CA THR A 76 16.53 11.81 -3.43
C THR A 76 16.79 12.07 -4.91
N GLY A 77 15.99 11.45 -5.79
CA GLY A 77 16.23 11.45 -7.24
C GLY A 77 17.45 10.63 -7.66
N ASP A 78 18.00 9.76 -6.78
CA ASP A 78 19.25 9.02 -7.05
C ASP A 78 19.10 8.06 -8.25
N PRO A 79 19.75 8.34 -9.38
CA PRO A 79 19.63 7.54 -10.60
C PRO A 79 20.22 6.13 -10.44
N ALA A 80 21.00 5.87 -9.41
CA ALA A 80 21.52 4.52 -9.13
C ALA A 80 20.40 3.52 -8.80
N ILE A 81 19.27 4.00 -8.25
CA ILE A 81 18.17 3.14 -7.86
C ILE A 81 17.47 2.50 -9.06
N PRO A 82 16.90 3.24 -10.03
CA PRO A 82 16.28 2.60 -11.20
C PRO A 82 17.29 1.75 -12.00
N ALA A 83 18.53 2.18 -12.10
CA ALA A 83 19.58 1.41 -12.77
C ALA A 83 19.90 0.07 -12.05
N ALA A 84 19.90 0.06 -10.72
CA ALA A 84 20.09 -1.18 -9.93
C ALA A 84 18.90 -2.12 -10.05
N LEU A 85 17.67 -1.57 -10.00
CA LEU A 85 16.43 -2.34 -10.17
C LEU A 85 16.32 -2.94 -11.58
N GLU A 86 16.69 -2.19 -12.62
CA GLU A 86 16.72 -2.71 -13.98
C GLU A 86 17.66 -3.91 -14.10
N ARG A 87 18.90 -3.79 -13.61
CA ARG A 87 19.84 -4.91 -13.58
C ARG A 87 19.30 -6.09 -12.78
N HIS A 88 18.64 -5.84 -11.64
CA HIS A 88 18.03 -6.86 -10.82
C HIS A 88 16.97 -7.65 -11.60
N TYR A 89 15.96 -6.96 -12.15
CA TYR A 89 14.83 -7.59 -12.83
C TYR A 89 15.22 -8.27 -14.14
N MET A 90 16.20 -7.75 -14.86
CA MET A 90 16.69 -8.36 -16.09
C MET A 90 17.45 -9.70 -15.90
N ASN A 91 17.73 -10.08 -14.64
CA ASN A 91 18.29 -11.40 -14.32
C ASN A 91 17.20 -12.50 -14.22
N PHE A 92 15.92 -12.15 -14.18
CA PHE A 92 14.86 -13.13 -14.02
C PHE A 92 14.24 -13.51 -15.36
N THR A 93 14.00 -14.82 -15.54
CA THR A 93 13.25 -15.33 -16.67
C THR A 93 11.75 -15.09 -16.47
N GLN A 94 11.00 -15.10 -17.56
CA GLN A 94 9.54 -15.02 -17.49
C GLN A 94 8.96 -16.14 -16.59
N GLU A 95 9.46 -17.36 -16.71
CA GLU A 95 9.03 -18.51 -15.90
C GLU A 95 9.24 -18.27 -14.40
N GLN A 96 10.34 -17.60 -14.01
CA GLN A 96 10.57 -17.25 -12.59
C GLN A 96 9.58 -16.20 -12.09
N VAL A 97 9.21 -15.22 -12.91
CA VAL A 97 8.21 -14.21 -12.58
C VAL A 97 6.80 -14.81 -12.51
N GLU A 98 6.49 -15.79 -13.37
CA GLU A 98 5.19 -16.47 -13.41
C GLU A 98 4.93 -17.42 -12.21
N LYS A 99 5.92 -17.67 -11.36
CA LYS A 99 5.73 -18.51 -10.17
C LYS A 99 4.86 -17.83 -9.13
N TRP A 100 4.12 -18.62 -8.38
CA TRP A 100 3.28 -18.18 -7.27
C TRP A 100 4.01 -17.20 -6.35
N ARG A 101 3.37 -16.11 -6.00
CA ARG A 101 3.88 -14.93 -5.27
C ARG A 101 4.97 -14.13 -6.00
N ASN A 102 5.73 -14.70 -6.89
CA ASN A 102 6.76 -13.95 -7.64
C ASN A 102 6.14 -12.96 -8.63
N ILE A 103 4.93 -13.24 -9.08
CA ILE A 103 4.17 -12.38 -10.00
C ILE A 103 3.99 -10.94 -9.45
N VAL A 104 4.04 -10.74 -8.13
CA VAL A 104 3.95 -9.42 -7.49
C VAL A 104 5.13 -8.52 -7.86
N SER A 105 6.22 -9.08 -8.37
CA SER A 105 7.37 -8.32 -8.91
C SER A 105 6.99 -7.41 -10.09
N ILE A 106 5.85 -7.66 -10.73
CA ILE A 106 5.30 -6.79 -11.79
C ILE A 106 5.20 -5.34 -11.31
N GLU A 107 4.86 -5.08 -10.06
CA GLU A 107 4.82 -3.72 -9.51
C GLU A 107 6.17 -3.00 -9.68
N GLY A 108 7.24 -3.61 -9.18
CA GLY A 108 8.57 -3.04 -9.27
C GLY A 108 9.13 -3.00 -10.70
N MET A 109 8.82 -4.01 -11.52
CA MET A 109 9.22 -4.05 -12.93
C MET A 109 8.58 -2.93 -13.73
N LEU A 110 7.28 -2.67 -13.56
CA LEU A 110 6.57 -1.59 -14.24
C LEU A 110 7.06 -0.20 -13.79
N TRP A 111 7.29 -0.02 -12.49
CA TRP A 111 7.87 1.22 -12.00
C TRP A 111 9.26 1.46 -12.61
N THR A 112 10.09 0.43 -12.65
CA THR A 112 11.43 0.48 -13.24
C THR A 112 11.36 0.80 -14.73
N TYR A 113 10.44 0.16 -15.46
CA TYR A 113 10.15 0.51 -16.85
C TYR A 113 9.80 1.99 -17.01
N GLY A 114 8.93 2.53 -16.16
CA GLY A 114 8.54 3.94 -16.20
C GLY A 114 9.70 4.91 -15.95
N LYS A 115 10.79 4.48 -15.30
CA LYS A 115 12.00 5.28 -15.04
C LYS A 115 13.10 5.11 -16.08
N THR A 116 13.25 3.89 -16.62
CA THR A 116 14.37 3.54 -17.53
C THR A 116 13.95 3.47 -19.00
N GLY A 117 12.67 3.31 -19.30
CA GLY A 117 12.16 3.10 -20.65
C GLY A 117 12.45 1.71 -21.22
N ASN A 118 12.97 0.76 -20.43
CA ASN A 118 13.31 -0.59 -20.92
C ASN A 118 12.04 -1.40 -21.22
N ALA A 119 11.63 -1.43 -22.47
CA ALA A 119 10.42 -2.09 -22.95
C ALA A 119 10.39 -3.61 -22.68
N LYS A 120 11.54 -4.26 -22.47
CA LYS A 120 11.60 -5.68 -22.11
C LYS A 120 10.93 -5.96 -20.76
N LEU A 121 11.00 -5.04 -19.82
CA LEU A 121 10.35 -5.18 -18.53
C LEU A 121 8.82 -5.18 -18.68
N LEU A 122 8.29 -4.28 -19.50
CA LEU A 122 6.86 -4.24 -19.79
C LEU A 122 6.39 -5.53 -20.50
N ASP A 123 7.16 -5.99 -21.49
CA ASP A 123 6.85 -7.23 -22.21
C ASP A 123 6.82 -8.46 -21.29
N ILE A 124 7.80 -8.59 -20.39
CA ILE A 124 7.81 -9.66 -19.38
C ILE A 124 6.56 -9.57 -18.48
N CYS A 125 6.21 -8.36 -17.99
CA CYS A 125 5.04 -8.16 -17.13
C CYS A 125 3.75 -8.58 -17.84
N GLU A 126 3.52 -8.10 -19.07
CA GLU A 126 2.31 -8.45 -19.81
C GLU A 126 2.21 -9.94 -20.10
N ARG A 127 3.30 -10.56 -20.55
CA ARG A 127 3.31 -12.00 -20.83
C ARG A 127 3.13 -12.84 -19.58
N ALA A 128 3.81 -12.48 -18.47
CA ALA A 128 3.69 -13.20 -17.21
C ALA A 128 2.25 -13.13 -16.67
N TYR A 129 1.66 -11.95 -16.65
CA TYR A 129 0.28 -11.79 -16.17
C TYR A 129 -0.73 -12.52 -17.06
N ASN A 130 -0.65 -12.31 -18.38
CA ASN A 130 -1.58 -12.93 -19.33
C ASN A 130 -1.37 -14.45 -19.49
N GLY A 131 -0.20 -14.96 -19.15
CA GLY A 131 0.10 -16.39 -19.14
C GLY A 131 -0.72 -17.17 -18.11
N GLY A 132 -1.16 -16.52 -17.04
CA GLY A 132 -2.08 -17.06 -16.04
C GLY A 132 -1.56 -18.30 -15.31
N LYS A 133 -0.24 -18.43 -15.15
CA LYS A 133 0.39 -19.64 -14.58
C LYS A 133 0.69 -19.55 -13.07
N PHE A 134 0.53 -18.38 -12.48
CA PHE A 134 0.87 -18.15 -11.07
C PHE A 134 -0.17 -18.69 -10.07
N GLY A 135 -1.37 -19.07 -10.50
CA GLY A 135 -2.29 -19.92 -9.75
C GLY A 135 -3.34 -19.20 -8.91
N ASP A 136 -3.08 -17.95 -8.45
CA ASP A 136 -4.00 -17.21 -7.58
C ASP A 136 -4.91 -16.26 -8.37
N LEU A 137 -4.69 -14.94 -8.37
CA LEU A 137 -5.57 -13.97 -9.04
C LEU A 137 -5.20 -13.81 -10.53
N THR A 138 -5.25 -14.91 -11.27
CA THR A 138 -5.02 -14.91 -12.72
C THR A 138 -6.07 -14.09 -13.49
N PRO A 139 -5.81 -13.70 -14.75
CA PRO A 139 -6.81 -13.01 -15.58
C PRO A 139 -8.15 -13.75 -15.66
N ALA A 140 -8.14 -15.07 -15.75
CA ALA A 140 -9.35 -15.88 -15.77
C ALA A 140 -10.13 -15.81 -14.44
N VAL A 141 -9.42 -15.88 -13.31
CA VAL A 141 -10.01 -15.73 -11.97
C VAL A 141 -10.52 -14.31 -11.76
N ALA A 142 -9.78 -13.30 -12.20
CA ALA A 142 -10.20 -11.90 -12.11
C ALA A 142 -11.43 -11.61 -12.98
N ALA A 143 -11.53 -12.20 -14.17
CA ALA A 143 -12.65 -12.02 -15.09
C ALA A 143 -13.92 -12.79 -14.68
N GLY A 144 -13.77 -13.97 -14.06
CA GLY A 144 -14.88 -14.81 -13.63
C GLY A 144 -15.74 -14.16 -12.54
N ASP A 145 -16.87 -14.77 -12.20
CA ASP A 145 -17.78 -14.29 -11.14
C ASP A 145 -17.72 -15.13 -9.85
N GLU A 146 -16.97 -16.22 -9.87
CA GLU A 146 -16.82 -17.09 -8.72
C GLU A 146 -16.07 -16.41 -7.57
N ARG A 147 -16.44 -16.77 -6.33
CA ARG A 147 -15.79 -16.31 -5.12
C ARG A 147 -14.30 -16.70 -5.11
N PHE A 148 -13.45 -15.85 -4.58
CA PHE A 148 -12.05 -16.18 -4.41
C PHE A 148 -11.81 -17.26 -3.37
N VAL A 149 -10.90 -18.20 -3.68
CA VAL A 149 -10.42 -19.24 -2.77
C VAL A 149 -8.90 -19.21 -2.84
N MET A 150 -8.29 -18.30 -2.09
CA MET A 150 -6.84 -18.07 -2.11
C MET A 150 -6.37 -17.45 -0.80
N HIS A 151 -5.05 -17.36 -0.62
CA HIS A 151 -4.45 -16.67 0.52
C HIS A 151 -4.76 -15.16 0.49
N GLY A 152 -5.21 -14.60 1.63
CA GLY A 152 -5.69 -13.22 1.73
C GLY A 152 -4.64 -12.20 1.30
N VAL A 153 -3.50 -12.17 1.97
CA VAL A 153 -2.40 -11.22 1.68
C VAL A 153 -1.91 -11.32 0.23
N THR A 154 -1.83 -12.54 -0.32
CA THR A 154 -1.47 -12.73 -1.73
C THR A 154 -2.51 -12.12 -2.65
N CYS A 155 -3.79 -12.31 -2.36
CA CYS A 155 -4.87 -11.65 -3.11
C CYS A 155 -4.76 -10.13 -3.06
N MET A 156 -4.52 -9.55 -1.87
CA MET A 156 -4.36 -8.10 -1.73
C MET A 156 -3.20 -7.58 -2.57
N GLU A 157 -2.11 -8.30 -2.62
CA GLU A 157 -0.93 -7.92 -3.41
C GLU A 157 -1.13 -8.12 -4.93
N GLU A 158 -1.82 -9.15 -5.35
CA GLU A 158 -2.07 -9.42 -6.77
C GLU A 158 -3.18 -8.55 -7.37
N LEU A 159 -4.13 -8.08 -6.56
CA LEU A 159 -5.27 -7.28 -6.98
C LEU A 159 -4.88 -5.99 -7.72
N LYS A 160 -3.76 -5.37 -7.37
CA LYS A 160 -3.27 -4.16 -8.04
C LYS A 160 -2.61 -4.42 -9.39
N LEU A 161 -2.19 -5.65 -9.70
CA LEU A 161 -1.38 -5.93 -10.89
C LEU A 161 -2.07 -5.54 -12.19
N PRO A 162 -3.34 -5.90 -12.45
CA PRO A 162 -4.03 -5.44 -13.65
C PRO A 162 -4.26 -3.92 -13.64
N MET A 163 -4.46 -3.27 -12.49
CA MET A 163 -4.56 -1.81 -12.42
C MET A 163 -3.24 -1.13 -12.82
N LEU A 164 -2.11 -1.65 -12.35
CA LEU A 164 -0.79 -1.16 -12.74
C LEU A 164 -0.52 -1.40 -14.23
N LEU A 165 -0.86 -2.57 -14.76
CA LEU A 165 -0.75 -2.83 -16.21
C LEU A 165 -1.59 -1.85 -17.03
N TYR A 166 -2.80 -1.52 -16.56
CA TYR A 166 -3.60 -0.47 -17.19
C TYR A 166 -2.90 0.89 -17.15
N ALA A 167 -2.34 1.28 -15.99
CA ALA A 167 -1.66 2.57 -15.84
C ALA A 167 -0.49 2.75 -16.84
N TYR A 168 0.24 1.68 -17.15
CA TYR A 168 1.39 1.73 -18.05
C TYR A 168 1.06 1.43 -19.52
N THR A 169 -0.05 0.76 -19.82
CA THR A 169 -0.39 0.35 -21.20
C THR A 169 -1.60 1.07 -21.78
N GLY A 170 -2.49 1.62 -20.94
CA GLY A 170 -3.78 2.17 -21.34
C GLY A 170 -4.79 1.12 -21.85
N LYS A 171 -4.46 -0.18 -21.78
CA LYS A 171 -5.34 -1.25 -22.30
C LYS A 171 -6.54 -1.46 -21.37
N ARG A 172 -7.72 -1.09 -21.82
CA ARG A 172 -9.00 -1.15 -21.08
C ARG A 172 -9.26 -2.53 -20.46
N TYR A 173 -8.82 -3.59 -21.13
CA TYR A 173 -8.91 -4.97 -20.65
C TYR A 173 -8.39 -5.13 -19.21
N TYR A 174 -7.23 -4.54 -18.90
CA TYR A 174 -6.66 -4.64 -17.56
C TYR A 174 -7.47 -3.86 -16.51
N LEU A 175 -7.98 -2.70 -16.89
CA LEU A 175 -8.87 -1.95 -15.99
C LEU A 175 -10.13 -2.75 -15.65
N ASP A 176 -10.74 -3.38 -16.63
CA ASP A 176 -11.96 -4.18 -16.44
C ASP A 176 -11.69 -5.38 -15.52
N LEU A 177 -10.54 -6.05 -15.67
CA LEU A 177 -10.10 -7.11 -14.76
C LEU A 177 -9.93 -6.61 -13.32
N ALA A 178 -9.23 -5.49 -13.14
CA ALA A 178 -8.98 -4.90 -11.82
C ALA A 178 -10.29 -4.53 -11.10
N LEU A 179 -11.20 -3.85 -11.81
CA LEU A 179 -12.48 -3.42 -11.27
C LEU A 179 -13.41 -4.61 -10.96
N ASN A 180 -13.42 -5.64 -11.80
CA ASN A 180 -14.21 -6.84 -11.54
C ASN A 180 -13.67 -7.62 -10.34
N ALA A 181 -12.36 -7.80 -10.24
CA ALA A 181 -11.73 -8.49 -9.12
C ALA A 181 -12.01 -7.77 -7.80
N GLU A 182 -11.90 -6.44 -7.77
CA GLU A 182 -12.18 -5.64 -6.56
C GLU A 182 -13.68 -5.70 -6.18
N ARG A 183 -14.58 -5.64 -7.16
CA ARG A 183 -16.01 -5.80 -6.96
C ARG A 183 -16.34 -7.15 -6.30
N LYS A 184 -15.73 -8.24 -6.77
CA LYS A 184 -15.89 -9.59 -6.20
C LYS A 184 -15.36 -9.67 -4.78
N LEU A 185 -14.16 -9.14 -4.54
CA LEU A 185 -13.58 -9.09 -3.20
C LEU A 185 -14.51 -8.37 -2.23
N THR A 186 -15.05 -7.23 -2.64
CA THR A 186 -16.01 -6.46 -1.83
C THR A 186 -17.32 -7.23 -1.61
N ARG A 187 -17.88 -7.85 -2.64
CA ARG A 187 -19.15 -8.59 -2.54
C ARG A 187 -19.07 -9.78 -1.60
N ASP A 188 -17.98 -10.55 -1.70
CA ASP A 188 -17.91 -11.89 -1.12
C ASP A 188 -17.12 -11.97 0.18
N HIS A 189 -16.24 -10.99 0.44
CA HIS A 189 -15.27 -11.09 1.53
C HIS A 189 -15.23 -9.88 2.46
N MET A 190 -15.72 -8.69 2.03
CA MET A 190 -15.55 -7.46 2.79
C MET A 190 -16.27 -7.46 4.13
N LEU A 191 -15.54 -7.19 5.20
CA LEU A 191 -16.07 -6.99 6.55
C LEU A 191 -16.51 -5.53 6.79
N PRO A 192 -17.35 -5.29 7.82
CA PRO A 192 -17.82 -3.93 8.13
C PRO A 192 -16.72 -2.92 8.44
N ASP A 193 -15.56 -3.34 8.91
CA ASP A 193 -14.41 -2.48 9.22
C ASP A 193 -13.54 -2.11 7.99
N GLY A 194 -13.90 -2.62 6.81
CA GLY A 194 -13.32 -2.22 5.54
C GLY A 194 -12.16 -3.06 5.05
N VAL A 195 -11.92 -4.23 5.65
CA VAL A 195 -10.89 -5.20 5.22
C VAL A 195 -11.56 -6.54 4.91
N PRO A 196 -11.07 -7.29 3.90
CA PRO A 196 -11.64 -8.60 3.57
C PRO A 196 -11.47 -9.64 4.67
N ALA A 197 -12.48 -10.47 4.87
CA ALA A 197 -12.43 -11.62 5.78
C ALA A 197 -11.37 -12.61 5.33
N SER A 198 -10.37 -12.83 6.17
CA SER A 198 -9.23 -13.70 5.89
C SER A 198 -8.68 -14.28 7.19
N ALA A 199 -8.45 -15.55 7.17
CA ALA A 199 -7.75 -16.27 8.23
C ALA A 199 -6.63 -17.08 7.58
N GLU A 200 -5.59 -16.39 7.10
CA GLU A 200 -4.63 -16.81 6.08
C GLU A 200 -5.31 -16.92 4.70
N ALA A 201 -6.36 -17.72 4.57
CA ALA A 201 -7.14 -17.81 3.35
C ALA A 201 -8.41 -16.93 3.43
N LEU A 202 -8.83 -16.39 2.29
CA LEU A 202 -10.07 -15.63 2.18
C LEU A 202 -11.27 -16.53 2.54
N VAL A 203 -12.14 -16.00 3.39
CA VAL A 203 -13.40 -16.62 3.78
C VAL A 203 -14.58 -15.73 3.40
N GLY A 204 -15.81 -16.26 3.38
CA GLY A 204 -16.99 -15.43 3.09
C GLY A 204 -17.31 -14.46 4.22
N ASN A 205 -17.91 -13.33 3.87
CA ASN A 205 -18.32 -12.28 4.81
C ASN A 205 -19.65 -12.52 5.53
N GLY A 206 -20.27 -13.66 5.30
CA GLY A 206 -21.58 -14.01 5.89
C GLY A 206 -21.55 -14.37 7.37
N ASN A 207 -20.39 -14.54 7.99
CA ASN A 207 -20.26 -14.84 9.41
C ASN A 207 -19.66 -13.64 10.15
N VAL A 208 -20.41 -13.13 11.11
CA VAL A 208 -20.05 -11.93 11.90
C VAL A 208 -18.83 -12.09 12.81
N ILE A 209 -18.36 -13.32 13.03
CA ILE A 209 -17.16 -13.63 13.82
C ILE A 209 -15.91 -13.83 12.95
N ASN A 210 -16.05 -13.80 11.63
CA ASN A 210 -14.89 -13.89 10.75
C ASN A 210 -13.89 -12.78 11.05
N SER A 211 -12.63 -13.14 10.96
CA SER A 211 -11.51 -12.22 11.19
C SER A 211 -10.85 -11.83 9.88
N HIS A 212 -10.03 -10.81 9.94
CA HIS A 212 -9.02 -10.49 8.93
C HIS A 212 -7.62 -10.58 9.54
N GLU A 213 -6.63 -10.82 8.70
CA GLU A 213 -5.22 -10.76 9.06
C GLU A 213 -4.74 -9.30 9.04
N THR A 214 -3.90 -8.92 10.00
CA THR A 214 -3.36 -7.53 10.05
C THR A 214 -2.51 -7.19 8.84
N CYS A 215 -1.85 -8.16 8.19
CA CYS A 215 -1.17 -7.93 6.91
C CYS A 215 -2.12 -7.46 5.81
N ASP A 216 -3.35 -7.98 5.77
CA ASP A 216 -4.35 -7.58 4.77
C ASP A 216 -4.65 -6.08 4.83
N ILE A 217 -4.60 -5.47 6.02
CA ILE A 217 -4.82 -4.03 6.18
C ILE A 217 -3.78 -3.24 5.38
N SER A 218 -2.50 -3.54 5.60
CA SER A 218 -1.40 -2.82 4.94
C SER A 218 -1.34 -3.06 3.44
N ASP A 219 -1.56 -4.29 3.00
CA ASP A 219 -1.42 -4.65 1.60
C ASP A 219 -2.66 -4.30 0.78
N TYR A 220 -3.86 -4.37 1.39
CA TYR A 220 -5.09 -3.88 0.75
C TYR A 220 -5.12 -2.36 0.60
N THR A 221 -4.75 -1.61 1.65
CA THR A 221 -4.69 -0.15 1.56
C THR A 221 -3.66 0.31 0.55
N TRP A 222 -2.46 -0.31 0.51
CA TRP A 222 -1.48 -0.05 -0.54
C TRP A 222 -2.03 -0.30 -1.95
N THR A 223 -2.77 -1.39 -2.14
CA THR A 223 -3.42 -1.70 -3.41
C THR A 223 -4.47 -0.66 -3.78
N LEU A 224 -5.31 -0.23 -2.84
CA LEU A 224 -6.30 0.82 -3.07
C LEU A 224 -5.67 2.18 -3.40
N GLU A 225 -4.48 2.48 -2.83
CA GLU A 225 -3.70 3.66 -3.19
C GLU A 225 -3.26 3.61 -4.66
N GLN A 226 -2.89 2.43 -5.19
CA GLN A 226 -2.59 2.28 -6.62
C GLN A 226 -3.84 2.49 -7.50
N PHE A 227 -5.02 2.07 -7.04
CA PHE A 227 -6.28 2.33 -7.71
C PHE A 227 -6.61 3.83 -7.70
N LEU A 228 -6.43 4.50 -6.56
CA LEU A 228 -6.63 5.95 -6.41
C LEU A 228 -5.69 6.74 -7.33
N LEU A 229 -4.39 6.43 -7.31
CA LEU A 229 -3.38 7.09 -8.14
C LEU A 229 -3.62 6.90 -9.65
N THR A 230 -4.16 5.74 -10.04
CA THR A 230 -4.38 5.42 -11.44
C THR A 230 -5.66 6.04 -11.99
N THR A 231 -6.74 6.04 -11.20
CA THR A 231 -8.08 6.42 -11.69
C THR A 231 -8.56 7.79 -11.20
N GLY A 232 -8.02 8.28 -10.07
CA GLY A 232 -8.51 9.49 -9.40
C GLY A 232 -9.91 9.34 -8.78
N GLU A 233 -10.48 8.13 -8.74
CA GLU A 233 -11.83 7.91 -8.23
C GLU A 233 -11.88 7.95 -6.69
N VAL A 234 -12.66 8.86 -6.15
CA VAL A 234 -12.76 9.12 -4.69
C VAL A 234 -13.22 7.93 -3.86
N ARG A 235 -13.96 6.98 -4.45
CA ARG A 235 -14.39 5.75 -3.75
C ARG A 235 -13.24 4.93 -3.18
N TRP A 236 -12.05 5.02 -3.79
CA TRP A 236 -10.87 4.32 -3.28
C TRP A 236 -10.36 4.97 -2.00
N ALA A 237 -10.37 6.29 -1.93
CA ALA A 237 -10.03 7.03 -0.72
C ALA A 237 -11.00 6.71 0.43
N ASP A 238 -12.30 6.61 0.18
CA ASP A 238 -13.29 6.21 1.18
C ASP A 238 -13.02 4.81 1.73
N LYS A 239 -12.62 3.86 0.87
CA LYS A 239 -12.25 2.51 1.29
C LYS A 239 -10.94 2.49 2.09
N ILE A 240 -9.94 3.28 1.68
CA ILE A 240 -8.67 3.42 2.40
C ILE A 240 -8.93 3.95 3.81
N GLU A 241 -9.67 5.03 3.96
CA GLU A 241 -10.01 5.60 5.27
C GLU A 241 -10.74 4.61 6.16
N LYS A 242 -11.72 3.91 5.60
CA LYS A 242 -12.48 2.90 6.33
C LYS A 242 -11.59 1.79 6.86
N ALA A 243 -10.69 1.26 6.03
CA ALA A 243 -9.74 0.22 6.44
C ALA A 243 -8.75 0.72 7.50
N VAL A 244 -8.17 1.90 7.29
CA VAL A 244 -7.16 2.47 8.20
C VAL A 244 -7.75 2.82 9.55
N PHE A 245 -8.86 3.56 9.58
CA PHE A 245 -9.42 4.08 10.83
C PHE A 245 -10.26 3.08 11.62
N ASN A 246 -10.72 1.99 10.99
CA ASN A 246 -11.46 0.93 11.69
C ASN A 246 -10.57 -0.30 11.90
N ALA A 247 -10.32 -1.08 10.85
CA ALA A 247 -9.52 -2.31 10.97
C ALA A 247 -8.09 -2.01 11.46
N GLY A 248 -7.42 -1.01 10.89
CA GLY A 248 -6.04 -0.66 11.21
C GLY A 248 -5.85 -0.24 12.67
N LEU A 249 -6.63 0.72 13.13
CA LEU A 249 -6.55 1.17 14.53
C LEU A 249 -7.11 0.13 15.50
N GLY A 250 -8.06 -0.70 15.06
CA GLY A 250 -8.60 -1.79 15.86
C GLY A 250 -7.61 -2.94 16.09
N ALA A 251 -6.67 -3.15 15.16
CA ALA A 251 -5.69 -4.23 15.24
C ALA A 251 -4.51 -3.94 16.17
N VAL A 252 -4.34 -2.71 16.65
CA VAL A 252 -3.20 -2.29 17.47
C VAL A 252 -3.64 -1.69 18.79
N THR A 253 -2.77 -1.74 19.81
CA THR A 253 -2.98 -0.98 21.05
C THR A 253 -2.76 0.52 20.81
N LYS A 254 -3.36 1.36 21.66
CA LYS A 254 -3.29 2.82 21.56
C LYS A 254 -1.84 3.37 21.47
N ASP A 255 -0.90 2.68 22.09
CA ASP A 255 0.53 3.04 22.08
C ASP A 255 1.32 2.36 20.94
N PHE A 256 0.66 1.62 20.08
CA PHE A 256 1.25 0.85 18.96
C PHE A 256 2.32 -0.18 19.37
N ARG A 257 2.34 -0.61 20.64
CA ARG A 257 3.33 -1.58 21.15
C ARG A 257 2.89 -3.03 21.04
N SER A 258 1.62 -3.25 20.76
CA SER A 258 1.06 -4.60 20.58
C SER A 258 0.04 -4.59 19.46
N LEU A 259 -0.10 -5.73 18.81
CA LEU A 259 -1.04 -5.96 17.72
C LEU A 259 -1.75 -7.29 17.90
N GLN A 260 -2.88 -7.44 17.24
CA GLN A 260 -3.48 -8.74 16.95
C GLN A 260 -2.92 -9.26 15.62
N TYR A 261 -2.73 -10.57 15.49
CA TYR A 261 -2.48 -11.17 14.19
C TYR A 261 -3.77 -11.26 13.38
N PHE A 262 -4.82 -11.79 14.00
CA PHE A 262 -6.20 -11.73 13.50
C PHE A 262 -7.05 -10.84 14.39
N SER A 263 -7.84 -9.97 13.78
CA SER A 263 -8.86 -9.17 14.45
C SER A 263 -10.24 -9.40 13.82
N SER A 264 -11.28 -9.24 14.61
CA SER A 264 -12.66 -9.40 14.17
C SER A 264 -13.51 -8.24 14.68
N VAL A 265 -14.44 -7.77 13.85
CA VAL A 265 -15.35 -6.66 14.17
C VAL A 265 -16.25 -6.96 15.37
N ASN A 266 -16.50 -8.25 15.67
CA ASN A 266 -17.33 -8.71 16.78
C ASN A 266 -16.54 -9.50 17.82
N GLN A 267 -15.25 -9.22 17.96
CA GLN A 267 -14.43 -9.87 18.96
C GLN A 267 -14.81 -9.39 20.37
N VAL A 268 -15.33 -10.31 21.20
CA VAL A 268 -15.78 -9.98 22.56
C VAL A 268 -14.60 -9.78 23.51
N ILE A 269 -13.58 -10.62 23.39
CA ILE A 269 -12.40 -10.61 24.26
C ILE A 269 -11.15 -10.85 23.42
N ALA A 270 -10.14 -10.00 23.57
CA ALA A 270 -8.83 -10.13 22.92
C ALA A 270 -7.84 -10.90 23.80
N THR A 271 -8.03 -12.19 23.94
CA THR A 271 -7.15 -13.09 24.75
C THR A 271 -6.69 -14.29 23.94
N GLY A 272 -5.69 -15.02 24.44
CA GLY A 272 -5.25 -16.27 23.83
C GLY A 272 -6.34 -17.39 23.79
N ARG A 273 -7.49 -17.18 24.43
CA ARG A 273 -8.65 -18.08 24.41
C ARG A 273 -9.78 -17.59 23.52
N SER A 274 -9.67 -16.41 22.95
CA SER A 274 -10.72 -15.78 22.12
C SER A 274 -10.55 -16.03 20.63
N ASN A 275 -9.80 -17.04 20.27
CA ASN A 275 -9.64 -17.42 18.86
C ASN A 275 -10.96 -17.96 18.31
N HIS A 276 -11.72 -17.09 17.64
CA HIS A 276 -12.96 -17.44 16.93
C HIS A 276 -12.69 -18.05 15.56
N ASN A 277 -11.44 -18.03 15.16
CA ASN A 277 -11.00 -18.48 13.87
C ASN A 277 -10.79 -19.99 13.92
N GLU A 278 -11.58 -20.75 13.19
CA GLU A 278 -11.47 -22.21 13.12
C GLU A 278 -10.13 -22.70 12.58
N PHE A 279 -9.35 -21.81 11.96
CA PHE A 279 -8.09 -22.16 11.29
C PHE A 279 -6.93 -22.41 12.26
N PHE A 280 -6.89 -21.73 13.42
CA PHE A 280 -5.79 -21.79 14.37
C PHE A 280 -6.28 -21.93 15.82
N HIS A 281 -6.94 -23.02 16.12
CA HIS A 281 -7.40 -23.30 17.48
C HIS A 281 -6.25 -23.29 18.50
N GLY A 282 -6.48 -22.63 19.61
CA GLY A 282 -5.54 -22.58 20.74
C GLY A 282 -4.37 -21.64 20.57
N SER A 283 -4.27 -20.90 19.47
CA SER A 283 -3.24 -19.88 19.27
C SER A 283 -3.58 -18.58 20.00
N THR A 284 -2.55 -17.73 20.20
CA THR A 284 -2.70 -16.40 20.81
C THR A 284 -2.96 -15.30 19.77
N TRP A 285 -3.24 -15.64 18.55
CA TRP A 285 -3.23 -14.74 17.38
C TRP A 285 -4.29 -13.65 17.44
N MET A 286 -5.37 -13.86 18.17
CA MET A 286 -6.38 -12.82 18.43
C MET A 286 -6.14 -12.02 19.73
N ALA A 287 -5.05 -12.26 20.46
CA ALA A 287 -4.65 -11.45 21.59
C ALA A 287 -3.73 -10.30 21.17
N PHE A 288 -3.78 -9.18 21.87
CA PHE A 288 -2.78 -8.12 21.69
C PHE A 288 -1.44 -8.56 22.27
N ARG A 289 -0.43 -8.63 21.42
CA ARG A 289 0.94 -9.02 21.78
C ARG A 289 1.96 -8.20 20.99
N PRO A 290 3.17 -7.99 21.50
CA PRO A 290 4.25 -7.34 20.75
C PRO A 290 4.66 -8.13 19.49
N THR A 291 4.51 -9.46 19.53
CA THR A 291 4.81 -10.39 18.44
C THR A 291 3.98 -11.66 18.60
N HIS A 292 3.83 -12.42 17.53
CA HIS A 292 3.11 -13.69 17.46
C HIS A 292 4.02 -14.82 16.98
N GLU A 293 3.50 -16.04 16.97
CA GLU A 293 4.20 -17.24 16.50
C GLU A 293 4.65 -17.12 15.03
N THR A 294 3.84 -16.43 14.22
CA THR A 294 4.18 -15.98 12.86
C THR A 294 4.29 -14.47 12.87
N GLU A 295 5.36 -13.92 12.34
CA GLU A 295 5.70 -12.52 12.59
C GLU A 295 5.52 -11.59 11.38
N CYS A 296 4.84 -12.03 10.32
CA CYS A 296 4.60 -11.17 9.14
C CYS A 296 3.82 -9.91 9.53
N CYS A 297 2.77 -10.05 10.33
CA CYS A 297 1.95 -8.92 10.77
C CYS A 297 2.73 -7.93 11.65
N ALA A 298 3.61 -8.40 12.53
CA ALA A 298 4.47 -7.53 13.33
C ALA A 298 5.43 -6.71 12.45
N GLY A 299 5.88 -7.28 11.33
CA GLY A 299 6.68 -6.58 10.34
C GLY A 299 5.87 -5.64 9.44
N ASN A 300 4.58 -5.89 9.26
CA ASN A 300 3.76 -5.20 8.26
C ASN A 300 2.89 -4.07 8.83
N VAL A 301 2.47 -4.19 10.09
CA VAL A 301 1.48 -3.30 10.73
C VAL A 301 1.86 -1.82 10.72
N HIS A 302 3.14 -1.48 10.78
CA HIS A 302 3.60 -0.09 10.83
C HIS A 302 3.67 0.60 9.45
N ARG A 303 3.21 -0.06 8.37
CA ARG A 303 3.24 0.47 7.00
C ARG A 303 1.98 1.24 6.64
N PHE A 304 0.80 0.82 7.10
CA PHE A 304 -0.46 1.40 6.63
C PHE A 304 -0.63 2.88 6.98
N MET A 305 -0.23 3.32 8.19
CA MET A 305 -0.31 4.73 8.57
C MET A 305 0.65 5.63 7.79
N PRO A 306 1.97 5.35 7.69
CA PRO A 306 2.86 6.14 6.85
C PRO A 306 2.41 6.20 5.39
N ASN A 307 1.88 5.11 4.83
CA ASN A 307 1.34 5.11 3.47
C ASN A 307 0.10 5.99 3.35
N TYR A 308 -0.83 5.90 4.30
CA TYR A 308 -1.99 6.78 4.36
C TYR A 308 -1.60 8.27 4.34
N VAL A 309 -0.66 8.65 5.22
CA VAL A 309 -0.20 10.05 5.31
C VAL A 309 0.52 10.50 4.04
N ALA A 310 1.32 9.62 3.44
CA ALA A 310 2.03 9.92 2.19
C ALA A 310 1.07 10.17 1.01
N HIS A 311 -0.15 9.62 1.05
CA HIS A 311 -1.17 9.78 0.02
C HIS A 311 -2.29 10.78 0.37
N MET A 312 -2.14 11.54 1.47
CA MET A 312 -3.10 12.62 1.79
C MET A 312 -3.14 13.67 0.69
N TRP A 313 -2.02 13.91 0.05
CA TRP A 313 -1.85 14.90 -1.00
C TRP A 313 -1.45 14.23 -2.31
N LEU A 314 -2.19 14.52 -3.36
CA LEU A 314 -1.89 14.03 -4.70
C LEU A 314 -1.66 15.20 -5.67
N ARG A 315 -0.87 14.96 -6.70
CA ARG A 315 -0.62 15.92 -7.77
C ARG A 315 -1.15 15.39 -9.09
N GLY A 316 -2.04 16.16 -9.72
CA GLY A 316 -2.52 15.86 -11.06
C GLY A 316 -1.49 16.18 -12.14
N LYS A 317 -1.59 15.52 -13.29
CA LYS A 317 -0.74 15.78 -14.47
C LYS A 317 -0.92 17.19 -15.02
N ASP A 318 -2.08 17.79 -14.81
CA ASP A 318 -2.45 19.16 -15.16
C ASP A 318 -1.91 20.22 -14.20
N GLY A 319 -1.15 19.81 -13.18
CA GLY A 319 -0.63 20.67 -12.12
C GLY A 319 -1.61 20.90 -10.96
N SER A 320 -2.79 20.30 -10.99
CA SER A 320 -3.72 20.35 -9.85
C SER A 320 -3.14 19.71 -8.60
N ILE A 321 -3.58 20.18 -7.44
CA ILE A 321 -3.28 19.58 -6.13
C ILE A 321 -4.57 19.07 -5.54
N ALA A 322 -4.57 17.83 -5.08
CA ALA A 322 -5.74 17.19 -4.48
C ALA A 322 -5.49 16.83 -3.01
N ALA A 323 -6.41 17.25 -2.12
CA ALA A 323 -6.54 16.69 -0.78
C ALA A 323 -7.37 15.41 -0.89
N ALA A 324 -6.70 14.27 -1.03
CA ALA A 324 -7.33 12.99 -1.32
C ALA A 324 -7.73 12.22 -0.05
N LEU A 325 -6.91 12.31 1.01
CA LEU A 325 -7.15 11.73 2.32
C LEU A 325 -7.02 12.83 3.38
N TYR A 326 -7.79 12.71 4.46
CA TYR A 326 -7.88 13.76 5.46
C TYR A 326 -7.18 13.40 6.77
N GLY A 327 -6.52 14.40 7.34
CA GLY A 327 -5.83 14.33 8.62
C GLY A 327 -4.86 15.51 8.78
N PRO A 328 -4.40 15.83 10.00
CA PRO A 328 -3.47 16.93 10.23
C PRO A 328 -2.18 16.72 9.41
N SER A 329 -1.91 17.62 8.48
CA SER A 329 -0.73 17.49 7.60
C SER A 329 -0.37 18.81 6.93
N ALA A 330 0.85 18.90 6.41
CA ALA A 330 1.28 20.01 5.57
C ALA A 330 2.18 19.49 4.43
N ALA A 331 2.10 20.15 3.29
CA ALA A 331 2.91 19.81 2.13
C ALA A 331 3.36 21.08 1.40
N THR A 332 4.52 21.00 0.76
CA THR A 332 5.03 22.06 -0.12
C THR A 332 5.11 21.51 -1.54
N PHE A 333 4.52 22.24 -2.46
CA PHE A 333 4.45 21.87 -3.88
C PHE A 333 5.25 22.86 -4.73
N ASP A 334 6.09 22.33 -5.59
CA ASP A 334 6.68 23.09 -6.67
C ASP A 334 5.65 23.28 -7.79
N LEU A 335 5.35 24.52 -8.12
CA LEU A 335 4.37 24.86 -9.14
C LEU A 335 5.05 24.94 -10.53
N PRO A 336 4.28 24.81 -11.64
CA PRO A 336 4.83 24.86 -13.00
C PRO A 336 5.60 26.13 -13.33
N ASN A 337 5.31 27.22 -12.63
CA ASN A 337 5.99 28.52 -12.80
C ASN A 337 7.29 28.67 -11.97
N GLY A 338 7.79 27.58 -11.36
CA GLY A 338 8.97 27.57 -10.50
C GLY A 338 8.75 28.14 -9.09
N ARG A 339 7.52 28.49 -8.74
CA ARG A 339 7.16 28.95 -7.39
C ARG A 339 6.81 27.77 -6.49
N GLN A 340 6.71 28.04 -5.19
CA GLN A 340 6.27 27.05 -4.20
C GLN A 340 4.95 27.48 -3.58
N CYS A 341 4.06 26.49 -3.37
CA CYS A 341 2.86 26.61 -2.57
C CYS A 341 3.00 25.72 -1.34
N HIS A 342 2.87 26.31 -0.16
CA HIS A 342 2.76 25.56 1.08
C HIS A 342 1.28 25.44 1.45
N ILE A 343 0.81 24.22 1.67
CA ILE A 343 -0.58 23.98 2.07
C ILE A 343 -0.56 23.22 3.38
N ALA A 344 -1.29 23.73 4.37
CA ALA A 344 -1.53 23.00 5.63
C ALA A 344 -3.00 22.62 5.75
N GLN A 345 -3.26 21.42 6.25
CA GLN A 345 -4.55 20.89 6.58
C GLN A 345 -4.63 20.74 8.11
N ARG A 346 -5.51 21.51 8.74
CA ARG A 346 -5.76 21.49 10.18
C ARG A 346 -7.13 20.89 10.44
N THR A 347 -7.17 19.84 11.24
CA THR A 347 -8.40 19.12 11.52
C THR A 347 -8.20 18.16 12.68
N SER A 348 -9.31 17.76 13.32
CA SER A 348 -9.37 16.61 14.23
C SER A 348 -9.99 15.37 13.55
N TYR A 349 -10.03 15.33 12.22
CA TYR A 349 -10.54 14.22 11.45
C TYR A 349 -9.87 12.88 11.84
N PRO A 350 -10.57 11.77 12.02
CA PRO A 350 -12.00 11.54 11.69
C PRO A 350 -12.98 11.84 12.84
N PHE A 351 -12.55 12.44 13.93
CA PHE A 351 -13.40 12.72 15.11
C PHE A 351 -14.23 14.00 14.97
N ASP A 352 -13.83 14.87 14.04
CA ASP A 352 -14.55 16.08 13.65
C ASP A 352 -14.60 16.18 12.13
N GLY A 353 -15.68 16.73 11.58
CA GLY A 353 -15.88 16.95 10.14
C GLY A 353 -15.32 18.27 9.61
N GLU A 354 -14.81 19.14 10.49
CA GLU A 354 -14.22 20.42 10.08
C GLU A 354 -12.78 20.24 9.61
N ILE A 355 -12.47 20.79 8.43
CA ILE A 355 -11.14 20.73 7.83
C ILE A 355 -10.79 22.13 7.32
N GLU A 356 -9.78 22.75 7.93
CA GLU A 356 -9.24 24.04 7.53
C GLU A 356 -8.04 23.85 6.62
N PHE A 357 -8.04 24.50 5.45
CA PHE A 357 -6.91 24.56 4.54
C PHE A 357 -6.33 25.95 4.53
N SER A 358 -5.05 26.09 4.86
CA SER A 358 -4.32 27.34 4.73
C SER A 358 -3.27 27.26 3.63
N PHE A 359 -3.17 28.33 2.84
CA PHE A 359 -2.28 28.42 1.68
C PHE A 359 -1.21 29.47 1.92
N GLY A 360 0.05 29.08 1.89
CA GLY A 360 1.21 29.96 1.93
C GLY A 360 1.76 30.19 0.53
N LEU A 361 1.51 31.36 -0.03
CA LEU A 361 1.99 31.79 -1.34
C LEU A 361 2.72 33.15 -1.21
N LYS A 362 3.84 33.33 -1.89
CA LYS A 362 4.54 34.63 -1.92
C LYS A 362 3.85 35.67 -2.79
N GLU A 363 3.08 35.22 -3.76
CA GLU A 363 2.36 36.05 -4.71
C GLU A 363 1.08 35.33 -5.14
N ARG A 364 0.05 36.11 -5.48
CA ARG A 364 -1.20 35.56 -6.02
C ARG A 364 -0.94 34.63 -7.19
N THR A 365 -1.45 33.40 -7.10
CA THR A 365 -1.26 32.36 -8.11
C THR A 365 -2.52 31.51 -8.18
N ASP A 366 -3.02 31.29 -9.39
CA ASP A 366 -4.15 30.37 -9.61
C ASP A 366 -3.64 28.94 -9.60
N ILE A 367 -4.21 28.12 -8.70
CA ILE A 367 -3.88 26.70 -8.53
C ILE A 367 -5.18 25.93 -8.54
N PRO A 368 -5.38 24.97 -9.46
CA PRO A 368 -6.50 24.04 -9.34
C PRO A 368 -6.35 23.21 -8.07
N PHE A 369 -7.25 23.41 -7.10
CA PHE A 369 -7.25 22.69 -5.84
C PHE A 369 -8.49 21.81 -5.74
N LEU A 370 -8.29 20.49 -5.63
CA LEU A 370 -9.34 19.49 -5.62
C LEU A 370 -9.56 19.01 -4.18
N LEU A 371 -10.79 19.09 -3.73
CA LEU A 371 -11.22 18.57 -2.44
C LEU A 371 -12.03 17.29 -2.64
N ARG A 372 -11.67 16.23 -1.95
CA ARG A 372 -12.49 15.03 -1.93
C ARG A 372 -13.75 15.28 -1.08
N ILE A 373 -14.89 14.92 -1.62
CA ILE A 373 -16.14 14.85 -0.84
C ILE A 373 -16.35 13.38 -0.47
N PRO A 374 -16.19 13.00 0.82
CA PRO A 374 -16.43 11.63 1.27
C PRO A 374 -17.85 11.17 0.99
N ALA A 375 -18.04 9.91 0.60
CA ALA A 375 -19.38 9.40 0.26
C ALA A 375 -20.40 9.45 1.41
N TRP A 376 -19.91 9.48 2.65
CA TRP A 376 -20.76 9.63 3.84
C TRP A 376 -21.19 11.07 4.10
N CYS A 377 -20.52 12.06 3.52
CA CYS A 377 -20.88 13.49 3.70
C CYS A 377 -21.98 13.86 2.71
N ARG A 378 -23.17 14.17 3.22
CA ARG A 378 -24.34 14.53 2.38
C ARG A 378 -24.53 16.02 2.21
N ASP A 379 -24.16 16.80 3.22
CA ASP A 379 -24.39 18.25 3.28
C ASP A 379 -23.09 18.98 3.59
N CYS A 380 -22.05 18.69 2.78
CA CYS A 380 -20.76 19.35 2.90
C CYS A 380 -20.86 20.83 2.50
N LEU A 381 -20.32 21.70 3.36
CA LEU A 381 -20.23 23.13 3.11
C LEU A 381 -18.78 23.52 2.84
N LEU A 382 -18.56 24.41 1.90
CA LEU A 382 -17.26 25.00 1.61
C LEU A 382 -17.34 26.51 1.90
N TYR A 383 -16.47 26.98 2.78
CA TYR A 383 -16.28 28.40 3.05
C TYR A 383 -14.90 28.81 2.53
N THR A 384 -14.82 30.02 1.98
CA THR A 384 -13.55 30.64 1.59
C THR A 384 -13.43 32.00 2.25
N SER A 385 -12.27 32.29 2.84
CA SER A 385 -11.93 33.62 3.36
C SER A 385 -10.58 34.06 2.79
N ASP A 386 -10.44 35.34 2.50
CA ASP A 386 -9.13 35.95 2.22
C ASP A 386 -8.49 36.36 3.55
N ALA A 387 -7.27 35.93 3.83
CA ALA A 387 -6.56 36.30 5.05
C ALA A 387 -6.25 37.82 5.16
N ALA A 388 -6.57 38.60 4.12
CA ALA A 388 -6.45 40.06 4.10
C ALA A 388 -7.62 40.78 4.73
N ASP A 389 -8.71 40.09 5.06
CA ASP A 389 -9.93 40.71 5.66
C ASP A 389 -9.97 40.61 7.20
N GLU A 390 -8.89 40.08 7.83
CA GLU A 390 -8.82 39.90 9.30
C GLU A 390 -7.83 40.87 9.99
N GLU A 391 -7.56 42.07 9.42
CA GLU A 391 -6.87 43.17 10.13
C GLU A 391 -7.85 44.26 10.59
#